data_d990ea495e5294be6cf7de6801564e46
#
_entry.id   d990ea495e5294be6cf7de6801564e46
#
_cell.length_a   1.000
_cell.length_b   1.000
_cell.length_c   1.000
_cell.angle_alpha   90.00
_cell.angle_beta   90.00
_cell.angle_gamma   90.00
#
_symmetry.space_group_name_H-M   'P 1'
#
loop_
_entity.id
_entity.type
_entity.pdbx_description
1 polymer ?
#
loop_
_entity_poly.entity_id
_entity_poly.type
_entity_poly.pdbx_seq_one_letter_code
_entity_poly.pdbx_strand_id
1 'polypeptide(L)'
;MFSYFKNLIHRYTTREPSPSAADTKQALSESLDWNLDFFRDKFDGSSDLTIREMEIEGTKAAVITIEGMINKETLANAVINPIMRTFYSQEDPAEKYEYIRDNVLSSSEQVEVGTFEQAFALVMSGFALLAIDGCGVVLAIGLQGFSFRGVSEPTNEVMEKGSKEGFVEPLRINMTLIRRRMKNPKLKFETLSVGLSLIHI
;
A
#
# COMPACT_ATOMS: atom_id res chain seq x y z
N MET A 1 -0.13 -33.17 -14.42
CA MET A 1 0.43 -32.41 -13.29
C MET A 1 1.79 -31.80 -13.60
N PHE A 2 2.73 -32.50 -14.21
CA PHE A 2 4.07 -31.99 -14.60
C PHE A 2 4.07 -30.84 -15.65
N SER A 3 3.08 -30.80 -16.55
CA SER A 3 2.98 -29.73 -17.58
C SER A 3 2.62 -28.37 -17.00
N TYR A 4 1.86 -28.32 -15.92
CA TYR A 4 1.46 -27.08 -15.25
C TYR A 4 2.65 -26.41 -14.54
N PHE A 5 3.50 -27.19 -13.92
CA PHE A 5 4.74 -26.71 -13.27
C PHE A 5 5.77 -26.17 -14.28
N LYS A 6 5.90 -26.80 -15.45
CA LYS A 6 6.79 -26.32 -16.51
C LYS A 6 6.37 -24.93 -17.06
N ASN A 7 5.06 -24.71 -17.23
CA ASN A 7 4.53 -23.42 -17.68
C ASN A 7 4.65 -22.32 -16.61
N LEU A 8 4.57 -22.69 -15.33
CA LEU A 8 4.81 -21.75 -14.23
C LEU A 8 6.28 -21.29 -14.20
N ILE A 9 7.22 -22.23 -14.29
CA ILE A 9 8.66 -21.93 -14.30
C ILE A 9 9.04 -21.09 -15.53
N HIS A 10 8.44 -21.39 -16.71
CA HIS A 10 8.73 -20.63 -17.94
C HIS A 10 8.24 -19.17 -17.87
N ARG A 11 7.14 -18.90 -17.14
CA ARG A 11 6.67 -17.52 -16.86
C ARG A 11 7.62 -16.72 -15.96
N TYR A 12 8.36 -17.38 -15.07
CA TYR A 12 9.32 -16.73 -14.17
C TYR A 12 10.69 -16.49 -14.82
N THR A 13 11.05 -17.28 -15.84
CA THR A 13 12.39 -17.19 -16.48
C THR A 13 12.47 -16.27 -17.70
N THR A 14 11.34 -15.83 -18.25
CA THR A 14 11.28 -14.92 -19.43
C THR A 14 10.93 -13.48 -19.08
N ARG A 15 10.91 -13.12 -17.79
CA ARG A 15 10.61 -11.76 -17.36
C ARG A 15 11.83 -10.87 -17.58
N GLU A 16 11.65 -9.77 -18.29
CA GLU A 16 12.65 -8.70 -18.37
C GLU A 16 13.11 -8.28 -16.98
N PRO A 17 14.38 -7.90 -16.78
CA PRO A 17 14.88 -7.50 -15.47
C PRO A 17 14.01 -6.35 -14.96
N SER A 18 13.42 -6.55 -13.77
CA SER A 18 12.69 -5.47 -13.10
C SER A 18 13.57 -4.23 -12.98
N PRO A 19 13.00 -3.02 -13.10
CA PRO A 19 13.74 -1.76 -13.05
C PRO A 19 14.74 -1.72 -11.90
N SER A 20 15.92 -1.20 -12.16
CA SER A 20 17.05 -1.21 -11.22
C SER A 20 16.77 -0.33 -9.99
N ALA A 21 17.59 -0.46 -8.93
CA ALA A 21 17.52 0.42 -7.76
C ALA A 21 17.70 1.92 -8.12
N ALA A 22 18.21 2.24 -9.31
CA ALA A 22 18.30 3.59 -9.84
C ALA A 22 16.93 4.21 -10.13
N ASP A 23 15.91 3.41 -10.48
CA ASP A 23 14.59 3.90 -10.85
C ASP A 23 13.77 4.40 -9.64
N THR A 24 14.07 3.91 -8.44
CA THR A 24 13.34 4.34 -7.24
C THR A 24 13.74 5.73 -6.72
N LYS A 25 14.91 6.24 -7.13
CA LYS A 25 15.34 7.63 -6.84
C LYS A 25 14.65 8.66 -7.73
N GLN A 26 13.80 8.21 -8.64
CA GLN A 26 13.05 9.06 -9.53
C GLN A 26 12.09 9.96 -8.75
N ALA A 27 12.00 11.24 -9.16
CA ALA A 27 11.01 12.16 -8.63
C ALA A 27 9.59 11.73 -9.03
N LEU A 28 8.63 12.03 -8.18
CA LEU A 28 7.22 11.91 -8.50
C LEU A 28 6.85 12.86 -9.64
N SER A 29 5.93 12.45 -10.51
CA SER A 29 5.40 13.25 -11.61
C SER A 29 4.20 14.07 -11.14
N GLU A 30 3.94 15.19 -11.82
CA GLU A 30 2.67 15.90 -11.67
C GLU A 30 1.49 15.09 -12.21
N SER A 31 1.71 14.16 -13.14
CA SER A 31 0.66 13.27 -13.64
C SER A 31 0.36 12.16 -12.63
N LEU A 32 -0.84 12.17 -12.07
CA LEU A 32 -1.32 11.13 -11.16
C LEU A 32 -1.34 9.77 -11.86
N ASP A 33 -1.89 9.68 -13.07
CA ASP A 33 -2.01 8.42 -13.80
C ASP A 33 -0.64 7.75 -13.98
N TRP A 34 0.40 8.52 -14.33
CA TRP A 34 1.76 8.02 -14.46
C TRP A 34 2.32 7.50 -13.14
N ASN A 35 2.12 8.24 -12.04
CA ASN A 35 2.55 7.81 -10.71
C ASN A 35 1.87 6.50 -10.30
N LEU A 36 0.56 6.37 -10.52
CA LEU A 36 -0.20 5.17 -10.18
C LEU A 36 0.27 3.95 -10.98
N ASP A 37 0.56 4.13 -12.29
CA ASP A 37 1.07 3.06 -13.14
C ASP A 37 2.45 2.60 -12.66
N PHE A 38 3.31 3.53 -12.23
CA PHE A 38 4.61 3.21 -11.64
C PHE A 38 4.47 2.40 -10.34
N PHE A 39 3.51 2.75 -9.46
CA PHE A 39 3.21 1.96 -8.27
C PHE A 39 2.73 0.55 -8.63
N ARG A 40 1.80 0.42 -9.59
CA ARG A 40 1.27 -0.88 -10.06
C ARG A 40 2.39 -1.76 -10.62
N ASP A 41 3.28 -1.18 -11.43
CA ASP A 41 4.42 -1.89 -12.03
C ASP A 41 5.40 -2.39 -10.96
N LYS A 42 5.80 -1.53 -10.04
CA LYS A 42 6.76 -1.88 -8.98
C LYS A 42 6.26 -2.96 -8.03
N PHE A 43 4.98 -2.96 -7.72
CA PHE A 43 4.33 -4.00 -6.91
C PHE A 43 3.90 -5.22 -7.72
N ASP A 44 4.04 -5.17 -9.05
CA ASP A 44 3.79 -6.28 -9.97
C ASP A 44 2.42 -6.95 -9.76
N GLY A 45 1.38 -6.16 -9.53
CA GLY A 45 0.04 -6.66 -9.26
C GLY A 45 -0.09 -7.42 -7.94
N SER A 46 0.75 -7.13 -6.95
CA SER A 46 0.62 -7.72 -5.61
C SER A 46 -0.77 -7.45 -5.02
N SER A 47 -1.41 -8.49 -4.49
CA SER A 47 -2.80 -8.44 -4.01
C SER A 47 -2.99 -7.58 -2.76
N ASP A 48 -1.92 -7.17 -2.09
CA ASP A 48 -1.96 -6.32 -0.91
C ASP A 48 -1.79 -4.82 -1.21
N LEU A 49 -1.41 -4.45 -2.46
CA LEU A 49 -1.44 -3.05 -2.87
C LEU A 49 -2.90 -2.63 -3.12
N THR A 50 -3.33 -1.58 -2.45
CA THR A 50 -4.66 -0.98 -2.64
C THR A 50 -4.50 0.46 -3.12
N ILE A 51 -5.04 0.77 -4.28
CA ILE A 51 -5.12 2.11 -4.85
C ILE A 51 -6.61 2.47 -4.95
N ARG A 52 -7.02 3.49 -4.22
CA ARG A 52 -8.37 4.04 -4.27
C ARG A 52 -8.33 5.38 -4.98
N GLU A 53 -8.77 5.39 -6.22
CA GLU A 53 -8.96 6.61 -6.99
C GLU A 53 -10.25 7.32 -6.56
N MET A 54 -10.22 8.64 -6.57
CA MET A 54 -11.33 9.52 -6.21
C MET A 54 -11.21 10.85 -6.95
N GLU A 55 -12.23 11.66 -6.87
CA GLU A 55 -12.26 13.02 -7.41
C GLU A 55 -12.57 14.01 -6.30
N ILE A 56 -11.80 15.07 -6.22
CA ILE A 56 -11.96 16.16 -5.26
C ILE A 56 -12.32 17.43 -6.03
N GLU A 57 -13.64 17.67 -6.18
CA GLU A 57 -14.18 18.79 -6.95
C GLU A 57 -13.45 19.01 -8.29
N GLY A 58 -13.56 18.02 -9.19
CA GLY A 58 -12.99 18.08 -10.54
C GLY A 58 -11.50 17.75 -10.64
N THR A 59 -10.80 17.59 -9.52
CA THR A 59 -9.38 17.21 -9.49
C THR A 59 -9.25 15.73 -9.16
N LYS A 60 -8.58 14.95 -10.01
CA LYS A 60 -8.27 13.55 -9.72
C LYS A 60 -7.34 13.42 -8.52
N ALA A 61 -7.61 12.44 -7.68
CA ALA A 61 -6.76 12.09 -6.54
C ALA A 61 -6.76 10.59 -6.31
N ALA A 62 -5.77 10.09 -5.60
CA ALA A 62 -5.74 8.70 -5.19
C ALA A 62 -5.14 8.52 -3.80
N VAL A 63 -5.64 7.51 -3.08
CA VAL A 63 -5.05 7.04 -1.83
C VAL A 63 -4.43 5.67 -2.07
N ILE A 64 -3.12 5.57 -1.82
CA ILE A 64 -2.32 4.37 -2.01
C ILE A 64 -1.97 3.79 -0.64
N THR A 65 -2.27 2.51 -0.42
CA THR A 65 -2.05 1.83 0.86
C THR A 65 -1.63 0.38 0.66
N ILE A 66 -1.04 -0.22 1.69
CA ILE A 66 -0.82 -1.66 1.76
C ILE A 66 -1.86 -2.26 2.73
N GLU A 67 -2.60 -3.25 2.26
CA GLU A 67 -3.62 -3.92 3.05
C GLU A 67 -3.03 -4.57 4.29
N GLY A 68 -3.69 -4.38 5.43
CA GLY A 68 -3.25 -4.89 6.73
C GLY A 68 -2.18 -4.03 7.42
N MET A 69 -1.56 -3.06 6.73
CA MET A 69 -0.55 -2.18 7.32
C MET A 69 -1.16 -0.93 7.96
N ILE A 70 -2.38 -0.56 7.59
CA ILE A 70 -3.09 0.62 8.04
C ILE A 70 -4.38 0.28 8.81
N ASN A 71 -4.83 1.20 9.64
CA ASN A 71 -6.18 1.16 10.22
C ASN A 71 -7.19 1.72 9.21
N LYS A 72 -8.05 0.84 8.66
CA LYS A 72 -9.04 1.21 7.63
C LYS A 72 -10.11 2.17 8.16
N GLU A 73 -10.50 2.05 9.43
CA GLU A 73 -11.47 2.93 10.06
C GLU A 73 -10.90 4.34 10.23
N THR A 74 -9.64 4.44 10.68
CA THR A 74 -8.96 5.72 10.78
C THR A 74 -8.75 6.34 9.39
N LEU A 75 -8.39 5.56 8.36
CA LEU A 75 -8.30 6.05 6.99
C LEU A 75 -9.63 6.64 6.52
N ALA A 76 -10.74 5.94 6.75
CA ALA A 76 -12.06 6.41 6.32
C ALA A 76 -12.46 7.69 7.08
N ASN A 77 -12.30 7.72 8.40
CA ASN A 77 -12.84 8.79 9.25
C ASN A 77 -11.93 10.02 9.34
N ALA A 78 -10.62 9.84 9.33
CA ALA A 78 -9.65 10.94 9.51
C ALA A 78 -9.06 11.46 8.19
N VAL A 79 -9.22 10.73 7.07
CA VAL A 79 -8.67 11.13 5.78
C VAL A 79 -9.76 11.25 4.72
N ILE A 80 -10.41 10.14 4.35
CA ILE A 80 -11.29 10.14 3.18
C ILE A 80 -12.55 10.97 3.43
N ASN A 81 -13.24 10.77 4.55
CA ASN A 81 -14.47 11.49 4.86
C ASN A 81 -14.25 13.01 4.99
N PRO A 82 -13.20 13.51 5.71
CA PRO A 82 -12.92 14.94 5.73
C PRO A 82 -12.66 15.50 4.34
N ILE A 83 -11.82 14.85 3.53
CA ILE A 83 -11.52 15.29 2.15
C ILE A 83 -12.80 15.37 1.33
N MET A 84 -13.66 14.36 1.33
CA MET A 84 -14.85 14.27 0.50
C MET A 84 -16.00 15.18 0.97
N ARG A 85 -15.98 15.65 2.22
CA ARG A 85 -17.05 16.52 2.79
C ARG A 85 -16.69 18.00 2.83
N THR A 86 -15.44 18.33 2.57
CA THR A 86 -14.97 19.72 2.57
C THR A 86 -15.30 20.37 1.23
N PHE A 87 -15.78 21.61 1.27
CA PHE A 87 -15.90 22.48 0.10
C PHE A 87 -14.57 23.16 -0.18
N TYR A 88 -14.12 23.07 -1.42
CA TYR A 88 -12.88 23.68 -1.87
C TYR A 88 -13.17 24.88 -2.75
N SER A 89 -12.60 26.02 -2.39
CA SER A 89 -12.63 27.24 -3.23
C SER A 89 -11.40 27.34 -4.14
N GLN A 90 -10.42 26.46 -3.94
CA GLN A 90 -9.18 26.41 -4.68
C GLN A 90 -9.41 25.66 -6.02
N GLU A 91 -9.15 26.34 -7.13
CA GLU A 91 -9.18 25.73 -8.47
C GLU A 91 -7.84 25.07 -8.80
N ASP A 92 -6.74 25.68 -8.36
CA ASP A 92 -5.38 25.14 -8.57
C ASP A 92 -5.13 23.88 -7.73
N PRO A 93 -4.66 22.78 -8.35
CA PRO A 93 -4.34 21.54 -7.64
C PRO A 93 -3.33 21.71 -6.50
N ALA A 94 -2.32 22.57 -6.67
CA ALA A 94 -1.31 22.81 -5.64
C ALA A 94 -1.90 23.52 -4.42
N GLU A 95 -2.72 24.56 -4.63
CA GLU A 95 -3.41 25.25 -3.54
C GLU A 95 -4.41 24.32 -2.83
N LYS A 96 -5.10 23.47 -3.59
CA LYS A 96 -6.01 22.44 -3.04
C LYS A 96 -5.26 21.43 -2.18
N TYR A 97 -4.09 20.98 -2.64
CA TYR A 97 -3.20 20.09 -1.89
C TYR A 97 -2.77 20.72 -0.55
N GLU A 98 -2.28 21.98 -0.58
CA GLU A 98 -1.87 22.70 0.63
C GLU A 98 -3.05 22.87 1.60
N TYR A 99 -4.23 23.22 1.08
CA TYR A 99 -5.41 23.38 1.90
C TYR A 99 -5.82 22.05 2.58
N ILE A 100 -5.75 20.94 1.86
CA ILE A 100 -6.03 19.61 2.41
C ILE A 100 -5.05 19.28 3.52
N ARG A 101 -3.76 19.44 3.27
CA ARG A 101 -2.68 19.17 4.23
C ARG A 101 -2.86 19.98 5.53
N ASP A 102 -3.13 21.27 5.40
CA ASP A 102 -3.04 22.20 6.52
C ASP A 102 -4.37 22.39 7.27
N ASN A 103 -5.52 22.17 6.61
CA ASN A 103 -6.83 22.52 7.15
C ASN A 103 -7.83 21.37 7.24
N VAL A 104 -7.69 20.34 6.40
CA VAL A 104 -8.70 19.28 6.29
C VAL A 104 -8.33 18.05 7.09
N LEU A 105 -7.04 17.68 7.07
CA LEU A 105 -6.56 16.49 7.73
C LEU A 105 -6.20 16.76 9.19
N SER A 106 -6.76 15.96 10.09
CA SER A 106 -6.49 16.05 11.53
C SER A 106 -5.34 15.15 12.01
N SER A 107 -4.67 14.44 11.11
CA SER A 107 -3.53 13.58 11.47
C SER A 107 -2.33 14.44 11.89
N SER A 108 -1.71 14.09 13.03
CA SER A 108 -0.50 14.76 13.50
C SER A 108 0.78 14.27 12.82
N GLU A 109 0.74 13.12 12.15
CA GLU A 109 1.88 12.54 11.46
C GLU A 109 1.67 12.63 9.95
N GLN A 110 2.18 13.72 9.38
CA GLN A 110 2.12 14.00 7.95
C GLN A 110 3.53 14.27 7.43
N VAL A 111 3.89 13.66 6.31
CA VAL A 111 5.20 13.84 5.66
C VAL A 111 4.98 14.06 4.17
N GLU A 112 5.48 15.17 3.65
CA GLU A 112 5.51 15.45 2.21
C GLU A 112 6.66 14.69 1.55
N VAL A 113 6.40 14.08 0.41
CA VAL A 113 7.31 13.17 -0.28
C VAL A 113 7.38 13.51 -1.76
N GLY A 114 8.60 13.72 -2.26
CA GLY A 114 8.84 14.07 -3.67
C GLY A 114 9.49 12.96 -4.50
N THR A 115 9.80 11.79 -3.91
CA THR A 115 10.43 10.68 -4.63
C THR A 115 9.74 9.35 -4.38
N PHE A 116 9.81 8.46 -5.37
CA PHE A 116 9.27 7.10 -5.23
C PHE A 116 9.95 6.28 -4.14
N GLU A 117 11.26 6.47 -3.92
CA GLU A 117 11.99 5.76 -2.86
C GLU A 117 11.39 6.06 -1.48
N GLN A 118 11.14 7.34 -1.21
CA GLN A 118 10.52 7.76 0.05
C GLN A 118 9.06 7.27 0.14
N ALA A 119 8.30 7.39 -0.95
CA ALA A 119 6.92 6.94 -1.01
C ALA A 119 6.79 5.43 -0.74
N PHE A 120 7.64 4.60 -1.36
CA PHE A 120 7.67 3.16 -1.10
C PHE A 120 8.06 2.83 0.34
N ALA A 121 9.07 3.51 0.89
CA ALA A 121 9.49 3.28 2.28
C ALA A 121 8.36 3.57 3.28
N LEU A 122 7.60 4.65 3.06
CA LEU A 122 6.51 5.07 3.94
C LEU A 122 5.27 4.18 3.78
N VAL A 123 4.83 3.88 2.55
CA VAL A 123 3.66 3.00 2.37
C VAL A 123 3.90 1.60 2.93
N MET A 124 5.12 1.06 2.78
CA MET A 124 5.52 -0.21 3.40
C MET A 124 5.78 -0.11 4.91
N SER A 125 5.68 1.07 5.49
CA SER A 125 5.75 1.30 6.94
C SER A 125 4.38 1.57 7.56
N GLY A 126 3.28 1.50 6.76
CA GLY A 126 1.92 1.68 7.23
C GLY A 126 1.41 3.12 7.14
N PHE A 127 2.01 3.93 6.27
CA PHE A 127 1.45 5.21 5.88
C PHE A 127 0.46 5.04 4.72
N ALA A 128 -0.57 5.85 4.69
CA ALA A 128 -1.37 6.08 3.50
C ALA A 128 -0.77 7.22 2.70
N LEU A 129 -0.65 7.06 1.39
CA LEU A 129 -0.17 8.13 0.50
C LEU A 129 -1.36 8.76 -0.21
N LEU A 130 -1.55 10.06 -0.05
CA LEU A 130 -2.49 10.86 -0.82
C LEU A 130 -1.73 11.54 -1.96
N ALA A 131 -2.10 11.21 -3.19
CA ALA A 131 -1.61 11.82 -4.42
C ALA A 131 -2.73 12.61 -5.08
N ILE A 132 -2.43 13.81 -5.58
CA ILE A 132 -3.37 14.69 -6.28
C ILE A 132 -2.79 15.01 -7.66
N ASP A 133 -3.61 14.94 -8.69
CA ASP A 133 -3.20 15.24 -10.06
C ASP A 133 -2.80 16.72 -10.18
N GLY A 134 -1.72 16.99 -10.89
CA GLY A 134 -1.11 18.31 -10.97
C GLY A 134 -0.06 18.58 -9.88
N CYS A 135 0.16 17.66 -8.92
CA CYS A 135 1.13 17.81 -7.84
C CYS A 135 2.29 16.84 -7.99
N GLY A 136 3.53 17.34 -8.06
CA GLY A 136 4.76 16.53 -8.11
C GLY A 136 5.19 15.96 -6.75
N VAL A 137 4.29 15.96 -5.77
CA VAL A 137 4.52 15.47 -4.40
C VAL A 137 3.31 14.66 -3.93
N VAL A 138 3.53 13.76 -2.98
CA VAL A 138 2.46 13.04 -2.28
C VAL A 138 2.52 13.31 -0.79
N LEU A 139 1.38 13.30 -0.13
CA LEU A 139 1.28 13.42 1.31
C LEU A 139 1.20 12.04 1.94
N ALA A 140 2.20 11.66 2.70
CA ALA A 140 2.21 10.44 3.50
C ALA A 140 1.60 10.73 4.88
N ILE A 141 0.56 9.98 5.23
CA ILE A 141 -0.24 10.15 6.46
C ILE A 141 -0.05 8.91 7.31
N GLY A 142 0.44 9.08 8.53
CA GLY A 142 0.65 8.01 9.50
C GLY A 142 -0.67 7.44 9.98
N LEU A 143 -0.97 6.21 9.56
CA LEU A 143 -2.20 5.49 9.90
C LEU A 143 -1.89 4.06 10.37
N GLN A 144 -0.70 3.84 10.94
CA GLN A 144 -0.31 2.54 11.45
C GLN A 144 -1.35 2.07 12.47
N GLY A 145 -1.96 0.96 12.21
CA GLY A 145 -3.00 0.42 13.07
C GLY A 145 -3.15 -1.06 12.86
N PHE A 146 -2.29 -1.79 13.53
CA PHE A 146 -2.34 -3.24 13.50
C PHE A 146 -3.25 -3.73 14.61
N SER A 147 -4.42 -4.22 14.29
CA SER A 147 -5.25 -4.95 15.25
C SER A 147 -4.68 -6.37 15.43
N PHE A 148 -3.60 -6.49 16.19
CA PHE A 148 -2.98 -7.79 16.51
C PHE A 148 -3.57 -8.41 17.79
N ARG A 149 -4.87 -8.46 17.91
CA ARG A 149 -5.48 -9.35 18.90
C ARG A 149 -5.35 -10.78 18.40
N GLY A 150 -4.38 -11.51 18.91
CA GLY A 150 -4.24 -12.94 18.66
C GLY A 150 -2.94 -13.42 18.01
N VAL A 151 -1.99 -12.54 17.68
CA VAL A 151 -0.63 -13.01 17.33
C VAL A 151 0.04 -13.42 18.63
N SER A 152 0.09 -14.72 18.89
CA SER A 152 0.75 -15.32 20.05
C SER A 152 2.02 -16.03 19.65
N GLU A 153 2.86 -16.29 20.64
CA GLU A 153 4.03 -17.16 20.48
C GLU A 153 3.57 -18.58 20.07
N PRO A 154 4.18 -19.21 19.06
CA PRO A 154 3.84 -20.58 18.68
C PRO A 154 4.07 -21.52 19.86
N THR A 155 3.08 -22.35 20.14
CA THR A 155 3.16 -23.30 21.29
C THR A 155 4.06 -24.51 21.01
N ASN A 156 4.28 -24.84 19.73
CA ASN A 156 4.94 -26.09 19.35
C ASN A 156 6.36 -25.89 18.76
N GLU A 157 6.72 -24.69 18.34
CA GLU A 157 8.06 -24.37 17.80
C GLU A 157 8.54 -23.03 18.36
N VAL A 158 8.93 -23.04 19.62
CA VAL A 158 9.46 -21.86 20.31
C VAL A 158 10.93 -21.68 19.95
N MET A 159 11.26 -20.61 19.23
CA MET A 159 12.65 -20.22 19.00
C MET A 159 13.21 -19.50 20.23
N GLU A 160 14.30 -19.97 20.81
CA GLU A 160 14.98 -19.30 21.93
C GLU A 160 15.51 -17.90 21.56
N LYS A 161 15.90 -17.70 20.29
CA LYS A 161 16.38 -16.43 19.75
C LYS A 161 15.69 -16.16 18.40
N GLY A 162 14.84 -15.14 18.32
CA GLY A 162 14.17 -14.77 17.08
C GLY A 162 12.84 -14.10 17.32
N SER A 163 12.06 -14.00 16.24
CA SER A 163 10.71 -13.46 16.33
C SER A 163 9.78 -14.44 17.04
N LYS A 164 9.07 -13.93 18.02
CA LYS A 164 8.05 -14.66 18.77
C LYS A 164 6.65 -14.57 18.14
N GLU A 165 6.53 -13.88 17.00
CA GLU A 165 5.28 -13.78 16.25
C GLU A 165 5.12 -15.00 15.34
N GLY A 166 4.12 -15.83 15.60
CA GLY A 166 3.72 -16.97 14.76
C GLY A 166 2.63 -16.58 13.75
N PHE A 167 2.45 -17.41 12.72
CA PHE A 167 1.30 -17.28 11.83
C PHE A 167 0.02 -17.66 12.55
N VAL A 168 -1.07 -16.99 12.16
CA VAL A 168 -2.43 -17.18 12.66
C VAL A 168 -3.35 -17.61 11.52
N GLU A 169 -4.59 -18.05 11.85
CA GLU A 169 -5.54 -18.55 10.85
C GLU A 169 -5.89 -17.53 9.75
N PRO A 170 -6.10 -16.22 10.02
CA PRO A 170 -6.44 -15.28 8.97
C PRO A 170 -5.23 -14.96 8.07
N LEU A 171 -5.32 -15.38 6.80
CA LEU A 171 -4.26 -15.21 5.79
C LEU A 171 -3.74 -13.76 5.70
N ARG A 172 -4.64 -12.76 5.76
CA ARG A 172 -4.28 -11.35 5.64
C ARG A 172 -3.33 -10.89 6.75
N ILE A 173 -3.50 -11.40 7.98
CA ILE A 173 -2.60 -11.11 9.09
C ILE A 173 -1.21 -11.66 8.80
N ASN A 174 -1.13 -12.89 8.30
CA ASN A 174 0.15 -13.53 7.95
C ASN A 174 0.89 -12.78 6.84
N MET A 175 0.17 -12.33 5.81
CA MET A 175 0.73 -11.45 4.76
C MET A 175 1.32 -10.17 5.35
N THR A 176 0.61 -9.53 6.28
CA THR A 176 1.06 -8.33 6.97
C THR A 176 2.34 -8.58 7.78
N LEU A 177 2.43 -9.70 8.52
CA LEU A 177 3.63 -10.07 9.26
C LEU A 177 4.86 -10.23 8.35
N ILE A 178 4.67 -10.85 7.17
CA ILE A 178 5.74 -10.98 6.18
C ILE A 178 6.12 -9.60 5.62
N ARG A 179 5.14 -8.80 5.20
CA ARG A 179 5.37 -7.47 4.60
C ARG A 179 6.11 -6.53 5.57
N ARG A 180 5.78 -6.55 6.84
CA ARG A 180 6.46 -5.75 7.88
C ARG A 180 7.95 -6.07 8.01
N ARG A 181 8.32 -7.33 7.84
CA ARG A 181 9.71 -7.79 7.91
C ARG A 181 10.45 -7.59 6.61
N MET A 182 9.76 -7.80 5.49
CA MET A 182 10.31 -7.66 4.15
C MET A 182 9.73 -6.40 3.49
N LYS A 183 10.24 -5.24 3.86
CA LYS A 183 9.85 -3.93 3.29
C LYS A 183 10.46 -3.76 1.90
N ASN A 184 9.99 -4.57 0.94
CA ASN A 184 10.46 -4.55 -0.43
C ASN A 184 9.26 -4.60 -1.38
N PRO A 185 9.10 -3.64 -2.31
CA PRO A 185 8.02 -3.64 -3.29
C PRO A 185 8.05 -4.88 -4.21
N LYS A 186 9.21 -5.50 -4.40
CA LYS A 186 9.36 -6.74 -5.16
C LYS A 186 8.75 -7.98 -4.48
N LEU A 187 8.41 -7.91 -3.19
CA LEU A 187 7.64 -8.95 -2.54
C LEU A 187 6.21 -8.91 -3.10
N LYS A 188 5.81 -9.97 -3.76
CA LYS A 188 4.48 -10.11 -4.37
C LYS A 188 3.67 -11.14 -3.62
N PHE A 189 2.41 -10.84 -3.37
CA PHE A 189 1.41 -11.78 -2.90
C PHE A 189 0.41 -12.06 -4.02
N GLU A 190 0.25 -13.32 -4.37
CA GLU A 190 -0.80 -13.78 -5.28
C GLU A 190 -1.85 -14.56 -4.50
N THR A 191 -3.10 -14.14 -4.59
CA THR A 191 -4.21 -14.82 -3.92
C THR A 191 -4.94 -15.70 -4.91
N LEU A 192 -5.02 -16.99 -4.61
CA LEU A 192 -5.74 -17.97 -5.40
C LEU A 192 -6.91 -18.52 -4.58
N SER A 193 -8.11 -18.56 -5.17
CA SER A 193 -9.26 -19.23 -4.58
C SER A 193 -9.30 -20.69 -5.06
N VAL A 194 -9.31 -21.62 -4.12
CA VAL A 194 -9.41 -23.06 -4.40
C VAL A 194 -10.69 -23.59 -3.76
N GLY A 195 -11.59 -24.10 -4.60
CA GLY A 195 -12.88 -24.66 -4.15
C GLY A 195 -13.98 -23.62 -4.02
N LEU A 196 -15.23 -24.08 -4.12
CA LEU A 196 -16.44 -23.26 -4.03
C LEU A 196 -17.10 -23.32 -2.65
N SER A 197 -16.70 -24.23 -1.78
CA SER A 197 -17.31 -24.41 -0.45
C SER A 197 -16.37 -25.14 0.51
N LEU A 198 -16.26 -24.64 1.75
CA LEU A 198 -15.60 -25.28 2.87
C LEU A 198 -16.54 -26.20 3.69
N ILE A 199 -17.72 -26.57 3.14
CA ILE A 199 -18.77 -27.26 3.90
C ILE A 199 -18.47 -28.74 4.09
N HIS A 200 -17.48 -29.29 3.42
CA HIS A 200 -17.16 -30.74 3.51
C HIS A 200 -15.64 -30.95 3.69
N ILE A 201 -15.17 -30.64 4.87
CA ILE A 201 -13.98 -31.28 5.44
C ILE A 201 -14.39 -31.92 6.75
#